data_f780b155d4dbfba617ff182a3df696be
#
_entry.id   f780b155d4dbfba617ff182a3df696be
#
_cell.length_a   1.000
_cell.length_b   1.000
_cell.length_c   1.000
_cell.angle_alpha   90.00
_cell.angle_beta   90.00
_cell.angle_gamma   90.00
#
_symmetry.space_group_name_H-M   'P 1'
#
loop_
_entity.id
_entity.type
_entity.pdbx_description
1 polymer ?
#
loop_
_entity_poly.entity_id
_entity_poly.type
_entity_poly.pdbx_seq_one_letter_code
_entity_poly.pdbx_strand_id
1 'polypeptide(L)'
;AVFSQDIYVWLGLVIAVLAYFYLNKTKLGLYVRAIGENPGAADASGINVTLHKYINILLGGFLCGLGGAYLSTAFLTTWQDNVTAGAGWIAVALIIFSTWNPLKAIFAAYLFGMLRGLNYKMQGWEIQIPSQFLTMLPYIATIIVLIFIAMRKKKENQPPKALGEAYFREER
;
A
#
# COMPACT_ATOMS: atom_id res chain seq x y z
N ALA A 1 25.87 7.46 -4.08
CA ALA A 1 24.89 6.35 -4.15
C ALA A 1 23.49 6.78 -3.70
N VAL A 2 23.31 7.53 -2.59
CA VAL A 2 21.97 7.90 -2.08
C VAL A 2 21.30 8.97 -2.97
N PHE A 3 22.06 9.94 -3.45
CA PHE A 3 21.54 11.05 -4.30
C PHE A 3 21.42 10.71 -5.80
N SER A 4 21.78 9.50 -6.22
CA SER A 4 21.64 9.04 -7.61
C SER A 4 20.34 8.28 -7.86
N GLN A 5 19.38 8.37 -6.92
CA GLN A 5 18.07 7.75 -7.06
C GLN A 5 17.14 8.62 -7.91
N ASP A 6 16.21 7.98 -8.60
CA ASP A 6 15.20 8.66 -9.40
C ASP A 6 14.34 9.60 -8.53
N ILE A 7 13.90 10.71 -9.11
CA ILE A 7 13.04 11.68 -8.44
C ILE A 7 11.76 11.06 -7.88
N TYR A 8 11.24 9.99 -8.51
CA TYR A 8 10.07 9.25 -8.09
C TYR A 8 10.26 8.52 -6.75
N VAL A 9 11.49 8.06 -6.44
CA VAL A 9 11.80 7.44 -5.14
C VAL A 9 11.67 8.45 -4.02
N TRP A 10 12.22 9.65 -4.22
CA TRP A 10 12.09 10.75 -3.26
C TRP A 10 10.64 11.20 -3.11
N LEU A 11 9.92 11.30 -4.21
CA LEU A 11 8.50 11.65 -4.21
C LEU A 11 7.68 10.61 -3.44
N GLY A 12 7.95 9.31 -3.62
CA GLY A 12 7.29 8.25 -2.87
C GLY A 12 7.55 8.32 -1.35
N LEU A 13 8.80 8.62 -0.95
CA LEU A 13 9.14 8.81 0.47
C LEU A 13 8.41 10.02 1.07
N VAL A 14 8.40 11.15 0.36
CA VAL A 14 7.70 12.37 0.78
C VAL A 14 6.20 12.10 0.92
N ILE A 15 5.59 11.44 -0.06
CA ILE A 15 4.16 11.08 -0.01
C ILE A 15 3.87 10.18 1.20
N ALA A 16 4.70 9.18 1.48
CA ALA A 16 4.50 8.28 2.61
C ALA A 16 4.58 9.02 3.96
N VAL A 17 5.52 9.95 4.09
CA VAL A 17 5.64 10.80 5.28
C VAL A 17 4.44 11.73 5.41
N LEU A 18 4.02 12.38 4.32
CA LEU A 18 2.83 13.25 4.29
C LEU A 18 1.56 12.45 4.64
N ALA A 19 1.40 11.25 4.11
CA ALA A 19 0.28 10.36 4.44
C ALA A 19 0.28 10.00 5.94
N TYR A 20 1.44 9.74 6.51
CA TYR A 20 1.55 9.51 7.96
C TYR A 20 1.10 10.72 8.77
N PHE A 21 1.57 11.92 8.44
CA PHE A 21 1.14 13.16 9.11
C PHE A 21 -0.35 13.41 8.91
N TYR A 22 -0.85 13.26 7.68
CA TYR A 22 -2.27 13.40 7.36
C TYR A 22 -3.13 12.49 8.25
N LEU A 23 -2.83 11.18 8.29
CA LEU A 23 -3.64 10.21 9.02
C LEU A 23 -3.51 10.32 10.54
N ASN A 24 -2.32 10.66 11.07
CA ASN A 24 -2.07 10.58 12.51
C ASN A 24 -2.05 11.92 13.23
N LYS A 25 -1.82 13.03 12.52
CA LYS A 25 -1.61 14.34 13.12
C LYS A 25 -2.66 15.39 12.74
N THR A 26 -3.60 15.06 11.83
CA THR A 26 -4.64 16.01 11.40
C THR A 26 -6.03 15.60 11.91
N LYS A 27 -6.94 16.58 12.03
CA LYS A 27 -8.36 16.36 12.32
C LYS A 27 -9.04 15.53 11.22
N LEU A 28 -8.68 15.77 9.95
CA LEU A 28 -9.22 15.02 8.82
C LEU A 28 -8.81 13.54 8.89
N GLY A 29 -7.56 13.25 9.24
CA GLY A 29 -7.10 11.88 9.46
C GLY A 29 -7.80 11.18 10.61
N LEU A 30 -8.14 11.92 11.69
CA LEU A 30 -8.95 11.38 12.78
C LEU A 30 -10.35 10.99 12.29
N TYR A 31 -10.99 11.83 11.47
CA TYR A 31 -12.30 11.53 10.88
C TYR A 31 -12.24 10.31 9.96
N VAL A 32 -11.22 10.20 9.12
CA VAL A 32 -11.02 9.04 8.24
C VAL A 32 -10.89 7.74 9.05
N ARG A 33 -10.13 7.77 10.15
CA ARG A 33 -9.97 6.59 11.01
C ARG A 33 -11.26 6.26 11.76
N ALA A 34 -11.99 7.26 12.24
CA ALA A 34 -13.29 7.06 12.90
C ALA A 34 -14.30 6.42 11.94
N ILE A 35 -14.37 6.90 10.68
CA ILE A 35 -15.21 6.33 9.63
C ILE A 35 -14.78 4.88 9.31
N GLY A 36 -13.48 4.61 9.31
CA GLY A 36 -12.94 3.27 9.06
C GLY A 36 -13.29 2.27 10.17
N GLU A 37 -13.42 2.71 11.43
CA GLU A 37 -13.80 1.84 12.54
C GLU A 37 -15.32 1.65 12.66
N ASN A 38 -16.08 2.74 12.56
CA ASN A 38 -17.54 2.72 12.65
C ASN A 38 -18.15 3.93 11.94
N PRO A 39 -18.58 3.79 10.67
CA PRO A 39 -19.14 4.88 9.90
C PRO A 39 -20.46 5.40 10.49
N GLY A 40 -21.29 4.53 11.09
CA GLY A 40 -22.54 4.93 11.74
C GLY A 40 -22.31 5.81 12.95
N ALA A 41 -21.36 5.48 13.80
CA ALA A 41 -21.01 6.31 14.95
C ALA A 41 -20.36 7.65 14.54
N ALA A 42 -19.55 7.65 13.45
CA ALA A 42 -18.98 8.86 12.89
C ALA A 42 -20.06 9.81 12.37
N ASP A 43 -21.06 9.29 11.62
CA ASP A 43 -22.20 10.08 11.13
C ASP A 43 -23.05 10.62 12.29
N ALA A 44 -23.31 9.82 13.32
CA ALA A 44 -24.00 10.27 14.54
C ALA A 44 -23.27 11.41 15.26
N SER A 45 -21.95 11.48 15.13
CA SER A 45 -21.11 12.55 15.67
C SER A 45 -21.04 13.79 14.78
N GLY A 46 -21.82 13.85 13.70
CA GLY A 46 -21.89 14.97 12.76
C GLY A 46 -20.81 14.98 11.68
N ILE A 47 -20.05 13.88 11.51
CA ILE A 47 -19.04 13.76 10.46
C ILE A 47 -19.70 13.35 9.16
N ASN A 48 -19.50 14.11 8.09
CA ASN A 48 -20.01 13.76 6.76
C ASN A 48 -19.22 12.58 6.17
N VAL A 49 -19.72 11.36 6.40
CA VAL A 49 -19.07 10.10 5.97
C VAL A 49 -18.89 10.05 4.46
N THR A 50 -19.92 10.44 3.69
CA THR A 50 -19.91 10.39 2.23
C THR A 50 -18.81 11.28 1.65
N LEU A 51 -18.72 12.54 2.09
CA LEU A 51 -17.73 13.49 1.62
C LEU A 51 -16.31 12.99 1.88
N HIS A 52 -16.04 12.49 3.10
CA HIS A 52 -14.71 11.99 3.45
C HIS A 52 -14.34 10.72 2.68
N LYS A 53 -15.29 9.81 2.42
CA LYS A 53 -15.08 8.64 1.56
C LYS A 53 -14.70 9.07 0.14
N TYR A 54 -15.45 9.99 -0.48
CA TYR A 54 -15.14 10.48 -1.83
C TYR A 54 -13.78 11.14 -1.93
N ILE A 55 -13.43 12.05 -1.01
CA ILE A 55 -12.11 12.72 -1.02
C ILE A 55 -10.98 11.70 -0.94
N ASN A 56 -11.09 10.72 -0.03
CA ASN A 56 -10.00 9.74 0.13
C ASN A 56 -9.92 8.73 -1.03
N ILE A 57 -11.05 8.38 -1.66
CA ILE A 57 -11.04 7.57 -2.89
C ILE A 57 -10.38 8.33 -4.04
N LEU A 58 -10.69 9.61 -4.21
CA LEU A 58 -10.05 10.45 -5.25
C LEU A 58 -8.55 10.59 -5.01
N LEU A 59 -8.13 10.83 -3.76
CA LEU A 59 -6.70 10.87 -3.39
C LEU A 59 -6.02 9.52 -3.66
N GLY A 60 -6.66 8.41 -3.32
CA GLY A 60 -6.15 7.08 -3.62
C GLY A 60 -6.00 6.83 -5.13
N GLY A 61 -7.02 7.18 -5.92
CA GLY A 61 -6.97 7.10 -7.39
C GLY A 61 -5.85 7.95 -8.00
N PHE A 62 -5.67 9.18 -7.50
CA PHE A 62 -4.57 10.06 -7.91
C PHE A 62 -3.20 9.42 -7.64
N LEU A 63 -2.99 8.86 -6.44
CA LEU A 63 -1.74 8.20 -6.09
C LEU A 63 -1.50 6.94 -6.91
N CYS A 64 -2.54 6.16 -7.21
CA CYS A 64 -2.45 5.03 -8.13
C CYS A 64 -2.06 5.48 -9.55
N GLY A 65 -2.62 6.60 -10.03
CA GLY A 65 -2.25 7.20 -11.31
C GLY A 65 -0.78 7.62 -11.37
N LEU A 66 -0.26 8.23 -10.29
CA LEU A 66 1.18 8.54 -10.17
C LEU A 66 2.05 7.28 -10.20
N GLY A 67 1.63 6.18 -9.55
CA GLY A 67 2.32 4.90 -9.61
C GLY A 67 2.34 4.31 -11.03
N GLY A 68 1.23 4.41 -11.75
CA GLY A 68 1.15 4.01 -13.17
C GLY A 68 2.04 4.86 -14.06
N ALA A 69 2.06 6.18 -13.86
CA ALA A 69 2.96 7.08 -14.56
C ALA A 69 4.44 6.72 -14.36
N TYR A 70 4.83 6.40 -13.13
CA TYR A 70 6.18 5.91 -12.84
C TYR A 70 6.55 4.68 -13.67
N LEU A 71 5.64 3.70 -13.73
CA LEU A 71 5.90 2.46 -14.48
C LEU A 71 6.14 2.70 -15.97
N SER A 72 5.38 3.62 -16.58
CA SER A 72 5.47 3.89 -18.02
C SER A 72 6.55 4.90 -18.40
N THR A 73 6.92 5.82 -17.51
CA THR A 73 7.87 6.90 -17.84
C THR A 73 9.29 6.65 -17.34
N ALA A 74 9.46 5.99 -16.19
CA ALA A 74 10.76 5.80 -15.58
C ALA A 74 11.22 4.34 -15.58
N PHE A 75 10.32 3.40 -15.34
CA PHE A 75 10.71 1.99 -15.18
C PHE A 75 10.85 1.26 -16.53
N LEU A 76 9.89 1.37 -17.44
CA LEU A 76 9.92 0.66 -18.72
C LEU A 76 10.24 1.57 -19.90
N THR A 77 10.10 2.90 -19.78
CA THR A 77 10.35 3.90 -20.83
C THR A 77 9.66 3.65 -22.19
N THR A 78 8.85 2.60 -22.28
CA THR A 78 8.09 2.19 -23.47
C THR A 78 6.70 1.74 -23.06
N TRP A 79 5.71 2.02 -23.91
CA TRP A 79 4.37 1.50 -23.73
C TRP A 79 4.34 0.01 -24.09
N GLN A 80 3.85 -0.81 -23.17
CA GLN A 80 3.58 -2.23 -23.40
C GLN A 80 2.20 -2.57 -22.85
N ASP A 81 1.48 -3.43 -23.55
CA ASP A 81 0.24 -3.97 -23.01
C ASP A 81 0.53 -4.79 -21.75
N ASN A 82 -0.35 -4.66 -20.75
CA ASN A 82 -0.23 -5.33 -19.47
C ASN A 82 1.04 -4.96 -18.65
N VAL A 83 1.49 -3.69 -18.72
CA VAL A 83 2.68 -3.16 -18.02
C VAL A 83 2.71 -3.51 -16.53
N THR A 84 1.56 -3.53 -15.87
CA THR A 84 1.46 -3.83 -14.44
C THR A 84 1.65 -5.31 -14.13
N ALA A 85 1.34 -6.23 -15.06
CA ALA A 85 1.54 -7.69 -14.95
C ALA A 85 1.25 -8.25 -13.54
N GLY A 86 0.17 -7.81 -12.88
CA GLY A 86 -0.18 -8.22 -11.52
C GLY A 86 0.52 -7.46 -10.39
N ALA A 87 1.33 -6.43 -10.67
CA ALA A 87 2.00 -5.63 -9.64
C ALA A 87 1.02 -4.96 -8.66
N GLY A 88 -0.24 -4.72 -9.08
CA GLY A 88 -1.30 -4.25 -8.19
C GLY A 88 -1.59 -5.21 -7.03
N TRP A 89 -1.53 -6.51 -7.25
CA TRP A 89 -1.69 -7.50 -6.19
C TRP A 89 -0.53 -7.49 -5.21
N ILE A 90 0.70 -7.23 -5.68
CA ILE A 90 1.87 -7.03 -4.82
C ILE A 90 1.67 -5.78 -3.94
N ALA A 91 1.09 -4.71 -4.48
CA ALA A 91 0.78 -3.52 -3.70
C ALA A 91 -0.25 -3.79 -2.59
N VAL A 92 -1.29 -4.60 -2.87
CA VAL A 92 -2.24 -5.05 -1.84
C VAL A 92 -1.54 -5.88 -0.77
N ALA A 93 -0.70 -6.84 -1.16
CA ALA A 93 0.10 -7.63 -0.23
C ALA A 93 1.00 -6.76 0.64
N LEU A 94 1.60 -5.71 0.07
CA LEU A 94 2.46 -4.75 0.78
C LEU A 94 1.67 -3.93 1.81
N ILE A 95 0.43 -3.52 1.50
CA ILE A 95 -0.44 -2.80 2.46
C ILE A 95 -0.75 -3.70 3.66
N ILE A 96 -1.10 -4.96 3.42
CA ILE A 96 -1.37 -5.94 4.48
C ILE A 96 -0.11 -6.17 5.32
N PHE A 97 1.05 -6.34 4.68
CA PHE A 97 2.34 -6.49 5.34
C PHE A 97 2.68 -5.27 6.23
N SER A 98 2.40 -4.07 5.77
CA SER A 98 2.63 -2.82 6.50
C SER A 98 1.61 -2.55 7.60
N THR A 99 0.62 -3.42 7.77
CA THR A 99 -0.46 -3.25 8.78
C THR A 99 -1.14 -1.89 8.71
N TRP A 100 -1.47 -1.44 7.49
CA TRP A 100 -2.13 -0.15 7.19
C TRP A 100 -1.38 1.09 7.73
N ASN A 101 -0.08 0.97 8.04
CA ASN A 101 0.73 2.07 8.56
C ASN A 101 1.67 2.61 7.46
N PRO A 102 1.55 3.90 7.07
CA PRO A 102 2.37 4.48 6.00
C PRO A 102 3.88 4.41 6.24
N LEU A 103 4.34 4.54 7.49
CA LEU A 103 5.77 4.43 7.79
C LEU A 103 6.28 3.00 7.66
N LYS A 104 5.49 2.01 8.09
CA LYS A 104 5.83 0.60 7.89
C LYS A 104 5.79 0.23 6.40
N ALA A 105 4.95 0.91 5.59
CA ALA A 105 4.89 0.72 4.15
C ALA A 105 6.19 1.08 3.45
N ILE A 106 6.93 2.10 3.94
CA ILE A 106 8.28 2.42 3.42
C ILE A 106 9.20 1.22 3.59
N PHE A 107 9.28 0.67 4.81
CA PHE A 107 10.12 -0.50 5.08
C PHE A 107 9.69 -1.71 4.25
N ALA A 108 8.40 -1.96 4.16
CA ALA A 108 7.84 -3.03 3.34
C ALA A 108 8.21 -2.86 1.86
N ALA A 109 8.10 -1.64 1.30
CA ALA A 109 8.45 -1.35 -0.08
C ALA A 109 9.92 -1.65 -0.38
N TYR A 110 10.84 -1.27 0.51
CA TYR A 110 12.27 -1.59 0.38
C TYR A 110 12.53 -3.10 0.45
N LEU A 111 11.88 -3.80 1.38
CA LEU A 111 12.03 -5.25 1.52
C LEU A 111 11.52 -5.97 0.27
N PHE A 112 10.34 -5.61 -0.25
CA PHE A 112 9.79 -6.19 -1.48
C PHE A 112 10.63 -5.82 -2.71
N GLY A 113 11.13 -4.60 -2.78
CA GLY A 113 12.07 -4.16 -3.81
C GLY A 113 13.36 -4.98 -3.79
N MET A 114 13.91 -5.27 -2.60
CA MET A 114 15.09 -6.11 -2.44
C MET A 114 14.82 -7.56 -2.89
N LEU A 115 13.69 -8.16 -2.49
CA LEU A 115 13.30 -9.50 -2.93
C LEU A 115 13.14 -9.59 -4.45
N ARG A 116 12.58 -8.54 -5.07
CA ARG A 116 12.44 -8.46 -6.52
C ARG A 116 13.81 -8.27 -7.21
N GLY A 117 14.70 -7.48 -6.62
CA GLY A 117 16.07 -7.28 -7.11
C GLY A 117 16.95 -8.54 -7.02
N LEU A 118 16.70 -9.40 -6.03
CA LEU A 118 17.39 -10.70 -5.93
C LEU A 118 17.14 -11.57 -7.15
N ASN A 119 15.93 -11.55 -7.71
CA ASN A 119 15.60 -12.30 -8.93
C ASN A 119 16.56 -11.95 -10.07
N TYR A 120 16.81 -10.66 -10.32
CA TYR A 120 17.73 -10.22 -11.38
C TYR A 120 19.18 -10.61 -11.09
N LYS A 121 19.63 -10.53 -9.84
CA LYS A 121 21.00 -10.92 -9.45
C LYS A 121 21.23 -12.42 -9.56
N MET A 122 20.26 -13.25 -9.15
CA MET A 122 20.40 -14.70 -9.21
C MET A 122 20.42 -15.24 -10.64
N GLN A 123 19.70 -14.58 -11.55
CA GLN A 123 19.82 -14.89 -12.99
C GLN A 123 21.22 -14.62 -13.54
N GLY A 124 21.93 -13.62 -13.01
CA GLY A 124 23.33 -13.32 -13.40
C GLY A 124 24.38 -14.28 -12.83
N TRP A 125 24.02 -15.11 -11.84
CA TRP A 125 24.93 -16.07 -11.20
C TRP A 125 24.83 -17.49 -11.78
N GLU A 126 24.20 -17.66 -12.95
CA GLU A 126 23.99 -18.97 -13.60
C GLU A 126 23.37 -20.05 -12.71
N ILE A 127 22.74 -19.67 -11.61
CA ILE A 127 22.03 -20.59 -10.74
C ILE A 127 20.74 -20.99 -11.45
N GLN A 128 20.60 -22.23 -11.83
CA GLN A 128 19.47 -22.79 -12.59
C GLN A 128 18.21 -22.95 -11.72
N ILE A 129 17.80 -21.89 -11.01
CA ILE A 129 16.50 -21.86 -10.34
C ILE A 129 15.49 -21.26 -11.31
N PRO A 130 14.38 -21.96 -11.63
CA PRO A 130 13.33 -21.40 -12.47
C PRO A 130 12.87 -20.05 -11.91
N SER A 131 12.81 -19.03 -12.78
CA SER A 131 12.45 -17.64 -12.39
C SER A 131 11.09 -17.55 -11.69
N GLN A 132 10.21 -18.51 -11.93
CA GLN A 132 8.90 -18.62 -11.30
C GLN A 132 8.99 -18.73 -9.77
N PHE A 133 9.95 -19.50 -9.25
CA PHE A 133 10.16 -19.63 -7.80
C PHE A 133 10.61 -18.31 -7.17
N LEU A 134 11.44 -17.56 -7.86
CA LEU A 134 11.93 -16.26 -7.40
C LEU A 134 10.82 -15.20 -7.42
N THR A 135 9.92 -15.26 -8.39
CA THR A 135 8.74 -14.37 -8.43
C THR A 135 7.71 -14.68 -7.35
N MET A 136 7.71 -15.89 -6.79
CA MET A 136 6.83 -16.26 -5.66
C MET A 136 7.35 -15.75 -4.31
N LEU A 137 8.63 -15.39 -4.17
CA LEU A 137 9.24 -14.97 -2.89
C LEU A 137 8.48 -13.84 -2.17
N PRO A 138 8.04 -12.76 -2.84
CA PRO A 138 7.27 -11.71 -2.18
C PRO A 138 5.95 -12.21 -1.60
N TYR A 139 5.26 -13.12 -2.28
CA TYR A 139 4.00 -13.69 -1.80
C TYR A 139 4.20 -14.62 -0.61
N ILE A 140 5.24 -15.44 -0.65
CA ILE A 140 5.63 -16.31 0.49
C ILE A 140 5.98 -15.45 1.70
N ALA A 141 6.78 -14.39 1.52
CA ALA A 141 7.10 -13.44 2.58
C ALA A 141 5.83 -12.81 3.18
N THR A 142 4.85 -12.45 2.35
CA THR A 142 3.57 -11.91 2.82
C THR A 142 2.81 -12.92 3.68
N ILE A 143 2.73 -14.18 3.25
CA ILE A 143 2.04 -15.25 4.00
C ILE A 143 2.71 -15.44 5.38
N ILE A 144 4.04 -15.51 5.41
CA ILE A 144 4.80 -15.67 6.66
C ILE A 144 4.48 -14.51 7.62
N VAL A 145 4.52 -13.27 7.13
CA VAL A 145 4.24 -12.10 7.96
C VAL A 145 2.78 -12.07 8.42
N LEU A 146 1.83 -12.46 7.56
CA LEU A 146 0.42 -12.56 7.96
C LEU A 146 0.23 -13.57 9.11
N ILE A 147 0.91 -14.72 9.06
CA ILE A 147 0.88 -15.70 10.14
C ILE A 147 1.40 -15.07 11.44
N PHE A 148 2.55 -14.37 11.39
CA PHE A 148 3.11 -13.70 12.57
C PHE A 148 2.19 -12.60 13.12
N ILE A 149 1.56 -11.81 12.26
CA ILE A 149 0.62 -10.74 12.65
C ILE A 149 -0.63 -11.36 13.30
N ALA A 150 -1.18 -12.42 12.70
CA ALA A 150 -2.34 -13.14 13.22
C ALA A 150 -2.09 -13.74 14.61
N MET A 151 -0.87 -14.28 14.85
CA MET A 151 -0.48 -14.79 16.14
C MET A 151 -0.36 -13.70 17.22
N ARG A 152 0.02 -12.47 16.85
CA ARG A 152 0.28 -11.38 17.81
C ARG A 152 -0.95 -10.60 18.26
N LYS A 153 -2.15 -10.81 17.75
CA LYS A 153 -3.46 -10.22 18.15
C LYS A 153 -3.46 -8.75 18.63
N LYS A 154 -2.54 -7.90 18.19
CA LYS A 154 -2.51 -6.48 18.55
C LYS A 154 -3.58 -5.74 17.75
N LYS A 155 -4.48 -5.02 18.42
CA LYS A 155 -5.52 -4.17 17.81
C LYS A 155 -4.98 -3.18 16.77
N GLU A 156 -3.78 -2.66 17.01
CA GLU A 156 -3.12 -1.69 16.13
C GLU A 156 -2.74 -2.25 14.75
N ASN A 157 -2.67 -3.58 14.63
CA ASN A 157 -2.28 -4.27 13.40
C ASN A 157 -3.47 -4.84 12.62
N GLN A 158 -4.70 -4.61 13.11
CA GLN A 158 -5.91 -5.07 12.45
C GLN A 158 -6.37 -4.06 11.38
N PRO A 159 -7.02 -4.54 10.30
CA PRO A 159 -7.64 -3.66 9.34
C PRO A 159 -8.75 -2.84 10.00
N PRO A 160 -9.10 -1.66 9.45
CA PRO A 160 -10.30 -0.95 9.86
C PRO A 160 -11.52 -1.86 9.77
N LYS A 161 -12.39 -1.85 10.78
CA LYS A 161 -13.51 -2.81 10.87
C LYS A 161 -14.50 -2.69 9.71
N ALA A 162 -14.75 -1.47 9.23
CA ALA A 162 -15.65 -1.20 8.12
C ALA A 162 -14.95 -1.27 6.75
N LEU A 163 -13.77 -1.92 6.66
CA LEU A 163 -13.07 -2.08 5.40
C LEU A 163 -13.85 -3.00 4.47
N GLY A 164 -14.24 -2.47 3.31
CA GLY A 164 -15.03 -3.21 2.32
C GLY A 164 -16.53 -3.22 2.59
N GLU A 165 -17.00 -2.63 3.68
CA GLU A 165 -18.43 -2.53 3.97
C GLU A 165 -19.04 -1.28 3.31
N ALA A 166 -20.18 -1.49 2.64
CA ALA A 166 -20.98 -0.39 2.15
C ALA A 166 -21.69 0.28 3.34
N TYR A 167 -21.73 1.61 3.33
CA TYR A 167 -22.44 2.37 4.34
C TYR A 167 -23.63 3.10 3.72
N PHE A 168 -24.82 2.78 4.17
CA PHE A 168 -26.07 3.45 3.79
C PHE A 168 -26.64 4.15 5.03
N ARG A 169 -26.93 5.45 4.89
CA ARG A 169 -27.45 6.27 5.99
C ARG A 169 -28.87 5.87 6.42
N GLU A 170 -29.61 5.24 5.52
CA GLU A 170 -31.02 4.86 5.69
C GLU A 170 -31.21 3.50 6.42
N GLU A 171 -30.16 2.73 6.58
CA GLU A 171 -30.18 1.40 7.26
C GLU A 171 -29.83 1.49 8.76
N ARG A 172 -30.22 2.59 9.42
CA ARG A 172 -30.04 2.76 10.87
C ARG A 172 -31.08 2.07 11.68
#